data_6615d8be2fe28568036c8fbdc07c94ea
#
_entry.id   6615d8be2fe28568036c8fbdc07c94ea
#
_cell.length_a   1.000
_cell.length_b   1.000
_cell.length_c   1.000
_cell.angle_alpha   90.00
_cell.angle_beta   90.00
_cell.angle_gamma   90.00
#
_symmetry.space_group_name_H-M   'P 1'
#
loop_
_entity.id
_entity.type
_entity.pdbx_description
1 polymer ?
#
loop_
_entity_poly.entity_id
_entity_poly.type
_entity_poly.pdbx_seq_one_letter_code
_entity_poly.pdbx_strand_id
1 'polypeptide(L)'
;MTKSLTSNKQLRVTAAVLLIAVLAGAVALMRGNDAQSSEPVPEPAKAVASAAPVASLPGGTSTKVASGTPAPEAPAIATLGAVRVERDELMRQLQALPPQARQQLQDNRAGLDQWLRGRLAEKALIEQARAQGWQDKPEVKQAIQAAQERIVVQSYLESVSRAPDDYPGDAELQAAYERAKPQLAEPAQYRVSQIFLPAALSDADAVAAARKQALDLAKRAQAPKADFAALAQANSRDETTRAQGGDIGYVPLTQLTPEMRPVVQQMKAGDVSAPVQSAAGFHILKLAELRPASVTPFDQVRPALRAALRNQRQELAARAYMEGLLNAGTVSIDGAALNAAFERNVATQASAPSVARAP
;
A
#
# COMPACT_ATOMS: atom_id res chain seq x y z
N MET A 1 -1.01 28.62 -8.14
CA MET A 1 -1.50 27.43 -8.85
C MET A 1 -0.40 26.39 -9.12
N THR A 2 0.56 26.20 -8.21
CA THR A 2 1.75 25.34 -8.41
C THR A 2 1.84 24.11 -7.49
N LYS A 3 0.83 23.83 -6.65
CA LYS A 3 0.83 22.70 -5.68
C LYS A 3 0.27 21.37 -6.21
N SER A 4 -0.31 21.30 -7.40
CA SER A 4 -0.95 20.06 -7.90
C SER A 4 -0.02 19.15 -8.72
N LEU A 5 1.09 19.67 -9.22
CA LEU A 5 2.01 18.92 -10.09
C LEU A 5 2.99 18.00 -9.34
N THR A 6 3.31 18.33 -8.09
CA THR A 6 4.22 17.50 -7.25
C THR A 6 3.54 16.28 -6.65
N SER A 7 2.25 16.36 -6.33
CA SER A 7 1.47 15.24 -5.77
C SER A 7 1.31 14.09 -6.77
N ASN A 8 1.12 14.40 -8.05
CA ASN A 8 0.92 13.39 -9.09
C ASN A 8 2.20 12.62 -9.47
N LYS A 9 3.40 13.22 -9.29
CA LYS A 9 4.68 12.54 -9.50
C LYS A 9 5.00 11.55 -8.38
N GLN A 10 4.70 11.91 -7.14
CA GLN A 10 4.89 11.02 -5.97
C GLN A 10 3.95 9.80 -6.03
N LEU A 11 2.69 9.97 -6.44
CA LEU A 11 1.75 8.86 -6.59
C LEU A 11 2.15 7.88 -7.72
N ARG A 12 2.79 8.40 -8.78
CA ARG A 12 3.24 7.59 -9.92
C ARG A 12 4.50 6.77 -9.61
N VAL A 13 5.42 7.31 -8.81
CA VAL A 13 6.61 6.57 -8.35
C VAL A 13 6.21 5.44 -7.41
N THR A 14 5.21 5.63 -6.54
CA THR A 14 4.68 4.56 -5.68
C THR A 14 3.97 3.46 -6.47
N ALA A 15 3.27 3.78 -7.55
CA ALA A 15 2.65 2.76 -8.42
C ALA A 15 3.70 1.93 -9.18
N ALA A 16 4.78 2.55 -9.68
CA ALA A 16 5.88 1.85 -10.33
C ALA A 16 6.67 0.97 -9.35
N VAL A 17 6.84 1.41 -8.10
CA VAL A 17 7.50 0.64 -7.03
C VAL A 17 6.66 -0.58 -6.63
N LEU A 18 5.32 -0.44 -6.57
CA LEU A 18 4.41 -1.57 -6.32
C LEU A 18 4.45 -2.62 -7.45
N LEU A 19 4.58 -2.19 -8.71
CA LEU A 19 4.71 -3.09 -9.86
C LEU A 19 6.04 -3.86 -9.86
N ILE A 20 7.12 -3.25 -9.39
CA ILE A 20 8.43 -3.93 -9.26
C ILE A 20 8.38 -4.98 -8.13
N ALA A 21 7.65 -4.74 -7.05
CA ALA A 21 7.44 -5.72 -5.98
C ALA A 21 6.61 -6.93 -6.45
N VAL A 22 5.65 -6.74 -7.37
CA VAL A 22 4.86 -7.82 -7.97
C VAL A 22 5.72 -8.70 -8.89
N LEU A 23 6.74 -8.16 -9.54
CA LEU A 23 7.68 -8.94 -10.39
C LEU A 23 8.62 -9.83 -9.58
N ALA A 24 8.97 -9.43 -8.36
CA ALA A 24 9.72 -10.28 -7.43
C ALA A 24 8.82 -11.38 -6.80
N GLY A 25 7.51 -11.12 -6.67
CA GLY A 25 6.52 -12.05 -6.09
C GLY A 25 5.92 -13.06 -7.07
N ALA A 26 5.97 -12.82 -8.37
CA ALA A 26 5.29 -13.67 -9.37
C ALA A 26 5.90 -15.08 -9.52
N VAL A 27 7.08 -15.33 -9.00
CA VAL A 27 7.68 -16.68 -8.95
C VAL A 27 7.17 -17.51 -7.76
N ALA A 28 6.59 -16.87 -6.73
CA ALA A 28 6.09 -17.54 -5.52
C ALA A 28 4.62 -18.00 -5.60
N LEU A 29 3.85 -17.62 -6.62
CA LEU A 29 2.38 -17.79 -6.69
C LEU A 29 1.92 -19.00 -7.54
N MET A 30 2.79 -19.97 -7.81
CA MET A 30 2.39 -21.23 -8.43
C MET A 30 2.37 -22.43 -7.47
N ARG A 31 2.02 -22.24 -6.20
CA ARG A 31 1.60 -23.35 -5.33
C ARG A 31 0.75 -22.84 -4.17
N GLY A 32 -0.51 -23.26 -4.15
CA GLY A 32 -1.35 -23.21 -2.96
C GLY A 32 -2.55 -22.26 -3.09
N ASN A 33 -3.58 -22.74 -3.79
CA ASN A 33 -4.93 -22.23 -3.68
C ASN A 33 -5.57 -22.96 -2.50
N ASP A 34 -5.73 -22.27 -1.37
CA ASP A 34 -6.73 -22.65 -0.39
C ASP A 34 -7.39 -21.38 0.15
N ALA A 35 -8.68 -21.34 -0.13
CA ALA A 35 -9.60 -20.31 0.25
C ALA A 35 -9.78 -20.26 1.78
N GLN A 36 -9.52 -19.13 2.41
CA GLN A 36 -10.09 -18.82 3.70
C GLN A 36 -10.90 -17.52 3.61
N SER A 37 -12.20 -17.73 3.77
CA SER A 37 -13.24 -16.73 3.93
C SER A 37 -12.94 -15.79 5.10
N SER A 38 -12.89 -14.49 4.81
CA SER A 38 -12.83 -13.43 5.80
C SER A 38 -14.22 -13.21 6.42
N GLU A 39 -14.38 -13.56 7.70
CA GLU A 39 -15.48 -13.09 8.52
C GLU A 39 -15.23 -11.63 8.96
N PRO A 40 -16.31 -10.82 9.09
CA PRO A 40 -16.18 -9.41 9.48
C PRO A 40 -15.90 -9.26 10.98
N VAL A 41 -14.94 -8.38 11.29
CA VAL A 41 -14.60 -7.95 12.66
C VAL A 41 -15.79 -7.20 13.26
N PRO A 42 -16.27 -7.54 14.47
CA PRO A 42 -17.33 -6.80 15.12
C PRO A 42 -16.83 -5.47 15.71
N GLU A 43 -17.61 -4.43 15.51
CA GLU A 43 -17.47 -3.07 16.02
C GLU A 43 -17.47 -3.06 17.57
N PRO A 44 -16.63 -2.27 18.25
CA PRO A 44 -16.58 -2.25 19.72
C PRO A 44 -17.81 -1.56 20.30
N ALA A 45 -18.56 -2.31 21.11
CA ALA A 45 -19.68 -1.80 21.87
C ALA A 45 -19.23 -0.74 22.88
N LYS A 46 -19.98 0.37 22.95
CA LYS A 46 -19.84 1.45 23.93
C LYS A 46 -20.08 0.90 25.33
N ALA A 47 -19.02 0.75 26.13
CA ALA A 47 -19.13 0.47 27.55
C ALA A 47 -19.28 1.80 28.29
N VAL A 48 -20.41 1.91 28.97
CA VAL A 48 -20.77 3.03 29.86
C VAL A 48 -19.95 2.90 31.14
N ALA A 49 -19.17 3.94 31.44
CA ALA A 49 -18.40 4.03 32.67
C ALA A 49 -19.34 4.19 33.87
N SER A 50 -19.37 3.19 34.76
CA SER A 50 -19.89 3.34 36.13
C SER A 50 -18.67 3.37 37.06
N ALA A 51 -18.43 4.55 37.63
CA ALA A 51 -17.38 4.75 38.62
C ALA A 51 -17.86 4.20 40.00
N ALA A 52 -17.11 3.24 40.53
CA ALA A 52 -17.24 2.85 41.94
C ALA A 52 -16.08 3.49 42.73
N PRO A 53 -16.34 3.92 44.02
CA PRO A 53 -15.37 4.74 44.76
C PRO A 53 -14.19 3.92 45.30
N VAL A 54 -13.01 4.50 45.20
CA VAL A 54 -11.76 3.97 45.74
C VAL A 54 -11.80 3.94 47.28
N ALA A 55 -11.72 2.76 47.84
CA ALA A 55 -11.56 2.55 49.27
C ALA A 55 -10.13 2.95 49.70
N SER A 56 -10.07 3.77 50.76
CA SER A 56 -8.85 4.20 51.43
C SER A 56 -8.13 3.03 52.11
N LEU A 57 -6.84 2.85 51.84
CA LEU A 57 -6.00 1.90 52.51
C LEU A 57 -5.51 2.45 53.87
N PRO A 58 -5.43 1.65 54.93
CA PRO A 58 -4.95 2.07 56.22
C PRO A 58 -3.43 2.13 56.29
N GLY A 59 -2.93 3.12 56.98
CA GLY A 59 -1.54 3.35 57.24
C GLY A 59 -0.84 2.20 58.00
N GLY A 60 0.29 1.75 57.45
CA GLY A 60 1.17 0.77 58.02
C GLY A 60 2.54 1.39 58.31
N THR A 61 2.96 1.27 59.54
CA THR A 61 4.09 1.74 60.29
C THR A 61 5.47 1.70 59.57
N SER A 62 6.21 2.79 59.75
CA SER A 62 7.63 2.96 59.48
C SER A 62 8.51 1.85 60.02
N THR A 63 9.25 1.19 59.14
CA THR A 63 10.48 0.51 59.55
C THR A 63 11.66 1.21 58.87
N LYS A 64 12.50 1.85 59.69
CA LYS A 64 13.70 2.56 59.31
C LYS A 64 14.76 1.56 58.85
N VAL A 65 15.05 1.53 57.54
CA VAL A 65 16.20 0.82 56.98
C VAL A 65 17.17 1.83 56.40
N ALA A 66 18.44 1.60 56.67
CA ALA A 66 19.59 2.45 56.58
C ALA A 66 19.79 3.21 55.26
N SER A 67 20.29 4.41 55.42
CA SER A 67 20.73 5.39 54.45
C SER A 67 21.85 4.84 53.54
N GLY A 68 21.48 4.46 52.31
CA GLY A 68 22.38 4.52 51.17
C GLY A 68 21.99 5.79 50.39
N THR A 69 22.93 6.68 50.16
CA THR A 69 22.73 7.89 49.36
C THR A 69 22.26 7.49 47.97
N PRO A 70 21.02 7.86 47.55
CA PRO A 70 20.59 7.56 46.20
C PRO A 70 21.44 8.41 45.25
N ALA A 71 21.97 7.78 44.21
CA ALA A 71 22.51 8.48 43.07
C ALA A 71 21.45 9.46 42.54
N PRO A 72 21.81 10.65 42.03
CA PRO A 72 20.83 11.63 41.55
C PRO A 72 19.94 10.98 40.49
N GLU A 73 18.70 10.77 40.86
CA GLU A 73 17.68 10.26 39.92
C GLU A 73 17.60 11.21 38.74
N ALA A 74 17.81 10.68 37.52
CA ALA A 74 17.65 11.45 36.33
C ALA A 74 16.22 12.08 36.29
N PRO A 75 16.06 13.34 35.90
CA PRO A 75 14.79 14.02 35.98
C PRO A 75 13.76 13.30 35.08
N ALA A 76 12.69 12.85 35.70
CA ALA A 76 11.57 12.24 34.96
C ALA A 76 10.91 13.29 34.05
N ILE A 77 10.72 12.96 32.77
CA ILE A 77 10.05 13.86 31.81
C ILE A 77 8.56 13.84 31.98
N ALA A 78 7.98 12.70 32.38
CA ALA A 78 6.55 12.54 32.64
C ALA A 78 6.33 11.56 33.79
N THR A 79 5.29 11.79 34.60
CA THR A 79 4.94 10.97 35.74
C THR A 79 3.44 10.70 35.81
N LEU A 80 3.06 9.49 36.28
CA LEU A 80 1.69 9.10 36.60
C LEU A 80 1.73 8.31 37.92
N GLY A 81 1.47 8.96 39.05
CA GLY A 81 1.68 8.38 40.37
C GLY A 81 3.16 7.98 40.59
N ALA A 82 3.42 6.72 40.88
CA ALA A 82 4.76 6.16 41.01
C ALA A 82 5.44 5.84 39.66
N VAL A 83 4.67 5.80 38.58
CA VAL A 83 5.21 5.48 37.25
C VAL A 83 5.89 6.69 36.65
N ARG A 84 7.10 6.51 36.13
CA ARG A 84 7.95 7.57 35.57
C ARG A 84 8.41 7.19 34.15
N VAL A 85 8.50 8.18 33.29
CA VAL A 85 9.21 8.08 32.00
C VAL A 85 10.44 8.95 32.08
N GLU A 86 11.59 8.33 32.03
CA GLU A 86 12.89 8.99 32.07
C GLU A 86 13.31 9.49 30.68
N ARG A 87 14.25 10.44 30.66
CA ARG A 87 14.77 11.01 29.43
C ARG A 87 15.31 9.94 28.46
N ASP A 88 16.14 9.04 28.97
CA ASP A 88 16.81 8.03 28.15
C ASP A 88 15.83 6.99 27.60
N GLU A 89 14.79 6.67 28.37
CA GLU A 89 13.70 5.82 27.93
C GLU A 89 12.94 6.49 26.77
N LEU A 90 12.57 7.76 26.95
CA LEU A 90 11.91 8.55 25.92
C LEU A 90 12.75 8.61 24.64
N MET A 91 14.06 8.90 24.77
CA MET A 91 14.94 9.00 23.60
C MET A 91 15.07 7.69 22.85
N ARG A 92 15.22 6.55 23.55
CA ARG A 92 15.22 5.23 22.90
C ARG A 92 13.92 4.95 22.14
N GLN A 93 12.79 5.28 22.75
CA GLN A 93 11.48 5.07 22.12
C GLN A 93 11.27 5.97 20.89
N LEU A 94 11.66 7.25 20.98
CA LEU A 94 11.62 8.15 19.83
C LEU A 94 12.54 7.69 18.70
N GLN A 95 13.72 7.17 19.03
CA GLN A 95 14.65 6.62 18.02
C GLN A 95 14.12 5.37 17.33
N ALA A 96 13.30 4.57 18.01
CA ALA A 96 12.66 3.39 17.43
C ALA A 96 11.52 3.74 16.45
N LEU A 97 11.00 4.98 16.47
CA LEU A 97 9.96 5.41 15.54
C LEU A 97 10.52 5.67 14.13
N PRO A 98 9.72 5.43 13.10
CA PRO A 98 10.04 5.86 11.74
C PRO A 98 10.36 7.36 11.67
N PRO A 99 11.31 7.82 10.81
CA PRO A 99 11.74 9.22 10.76
C PRO A 99 10.58 10.21 10.60
N GLN A 100 9.58 9.90 9.78
CA GLN A 100 8.41 10.75 9.56
C GLN A 100 7.54 10.90 10.81
N ALA A 101 7.28 9.79 11.53
CA ALA A 101 6.52 9.83 12.78
C ALA A 101 7.26 10.61 13.87
N ARG A 102 8.59 10.47 13.95
CA ARG A 102 9.45 11.23 14.87
C ARG A 102 9.36 12.74 14.58
N GLN A 103 9.46 13.14 13.33
CA GLN A 103 9.36 14.53 12.92
C GLN A 103 7.97 15.11 13.23
N GLN A 104 6.89 14.38 12.95
CA GLN A 104 5.53 14.81 13.30
C GLN A 104 5.36 15.07 14.80
N LEU A 105 5.97 14.22 15.67
CA LEU A 105 5.91 14.43 17.10
C LEU A 105 6.76 15.63 17.55
N GLN A 106 7.88 15.91 16.88
CA GLN A 106 8.71 17.09 17.16
C GLN A 106 8.01 18.39 16.81
N ASP A 107 7.28 18.40 15.69
CA ASP A 107 6.61 19.59 15.17
C ASP A 107 5.24 19.83 15.84
N ASN A 108 4.70 18.84 16.56
CA ASN A 108 3.37 18.90 17.19
C ASN A 108 3.45 18.63 18.70
N ARG A 109 3.53 19.69 19.49
CA ARG A 109 3.60 19.59 20.95
C ARG A 109 2.42 18.86 21.57
N ALA A 110 1.19 19.12 21.10
CA ALA A 110 0.00 18.46 21.60
C ALA A 110 0.01 16.95 21.28
N GLY A 111 0.48 16.58 20.09
CA GLY A 111 0.70 15.18 19.71
C GLY A 111 1.73 14.49 20.57
N LEU A 112 2.83 15.16 20.90
CA LEU A 112 3.85 14.64 21.81
C LEU A 112 3.31 14.42 23.23
N ASP A 113 2.53 15.38 23.76
CA ASP A 113 1.92 15.26 25.09
C ASP A 113 0.91 14.09 25.13
N GLN A 114 0.11 13.93 24.10
CA GLN A 114 -0.82 12.80 23.98
C GLN A 114 -0.09 11.46 23.89
N TRP A 115 0.97 11.39 23.10
CA TRP A 115 1.81 10.19 22.98
C TRP A 115 2.46 9.82 24.33
N LEU A 116 2.99 10.81 25.07
CA LEU A 116 3.56 10.61 26.41
C LEU A 116 2.52 10.10 27.42
N ARG A 117 1.30 10.64 27.39
CA ARG A 117 0.18 10.15 28.24
C ARG A 117 -0.14 8.70 27.93
N GLY A 118 -0.17 8.33 26.63
CA GLY A 118 -0.36 6.93 26.22
C GLY A 118 0.74 6.01 26.75
N ARG A 119 2.00 6.44 26.69
CA ARG A 119 3.14 5.67 27.22
C ARG A 119 3.10 5.52 28.74
N LEU A 120 2.72 6.57 29.47
CA LEU A 120 2.53 6.48 30.93
C LEU A 120 1.42 5.51 31.31
N ALA A 121 0.30 5.56 30.60
CA ALA A 121 -0.83 4.64 30.83
C ALA A 121 -0.43 3.19 30.55
N GLU A 122 0.27 2.93 29.47
CA GLU A 122 0.79 1.60 29.12
C GLU A 122 1.75 1.08 30.20
N LYS A 123 2.69 1.92 30.65
CA LYS A 123 3.64 1.56 31.69
C LYS A 123 2.92 1.28 33.02
N ALA A 124 1.95 2.10 33.40
CA ALA A 124 1.12 1.88 34.59
C ALA A 124 0.36 0.56 34.51
N LEU A 125 -0.20 0.23 33.33
CA LEU A 125 -0.89 -1.05 33.11
C LEU A 125 0.05 -2.25 33.23
N ILE A 126 1.26 -2.14 32.70
CA ILE A 126 2.30 -3.18 32.83
C ILE A 126 2.68 -3.39 34.29
N GLU A 127 2.88 -2.31 35.06
CA GLU A 127 3.20 -2.42 36.49
C GLU A 127 2.03 -3.05 37.29
N GLN A 128 0.79 -2.69 36.96
CA GLN A 128 -0.38 -3.31 37.56
C GLN A 128 -0.50 -4.81 37.21
N ALA A 129 -0.26 -5.16 35.97
CA ALA A 129 -0.25 -6.56 35.52
C ALA A 129 0.84 -7.36 36.24
N ARG A 130 2.05 -6.79 36.42
CA ARG A 130 3.12 -7.40 37.21
C ARG A 130 2.75 -7.61 38.67
N ALA A 131 2.17 -6.58 39.30
CA ALA A 131 1.73 -6.68 40.69
C ALA A 131 0.67 -7.76 40.91
N GLN A 132 -0.13 -8.07 39.88
CA GLN A 132 -1.14 -9.15 39.87
C GLN A 132 -0.56 -10.51 39.43
N GLY A 133 0.75 -10.63 39.17
CA GLY A 133 1.36 -11.87 38.72
C GLY A 133 0.89 -12.32 37.34
N TRP A 134 0.38 -11.37 36.51
CA TRP A 134 -0.18 -11.71 35.18
C TRP A 134 0.84 -12.40 34.27
N GLN A 135 2.10 -11.98 34.32
CA GLN A 135 3.21 -12.56 33.59
C GLN A 135 3.55 -14.00 34.01
N ASP A 136 3.08 -14.41 35.22
CA ASP A 136 3.33 -15.75 35.76
C ASP A 136 2.31 -16.80 35.34
N LYS A 137 1.20 -16.35 34.72
CA LYS A 137 0.20 -17.24 34.18
C LYS A 137 0.78 -18.15 33.11
N PRO A 138 0.46 -19.46 33.10
CA PRO A 138 1.04 -20.42 32.17
C PRO A 138 0.89 -20.02 30.69
N GLU A 139 -0.30 -19.53 30.33
CA GLU A 139 -0.61 -19.09 28.97
C GLU A 139 0.23 -17.86 28.54
N VAL A 140 0.51 -16.94 29.46
CA VAL A 140 1.33 -15.75 29.20
C VAL A 140 2.79 -16.16 29.06
N LYS A 141 3.30 -17.05 29.94
CA LYS A 141 4.66 -17.60 29.83
C LYS A 141 4.88 -18.31 28.50
N GLN A 142 3.93 -19.15 28.07
CA GLN A 142 4.00 -19.83 26.79
C GLN A 142 4.00 -18.83 25.61
N ALA A 143 3.17 -17.78 25.66
CA ALA A 143 3.14 -16.75 24.64
C ALA A 143 4.44 -15.96 24.56
N ILE A 144 5.03 -15.61 25.71
CA ILE A 144 6.34 -14.93 25.79
C ILE A 144 7.42 -15.81 25.19
N GLN A 145 7.48 -17.09 25.57
CA GLN A 145 8.47 -18.02 25.04
C GLN A 145 8.34 -18.17 23.53
N ALA A 146 7.13 -18.37 23.02
CA ALA A 146 6.89 -18.49 21.58
C ALA A 146 7.28 -17.19 20.82
N ALA A 147 7.02 -16.02 21.43
CA ALA A 147 7.45 -14.75 20.86
C ALA A 147 8.98 -14.60 20.85
N GLN A 148 9.65 -15.00 21.91
CA GLN A 148 11.11 -14.98 22.01
C GLN A 148 11.75 -15.91 20.96
N GLU A 149 11.28 -17.15 20.83
CA GLU A 149 11.76 -18.10 19.83
C GLU A 149 11.58 -17.54 18.40
N ARG A 150 10.42 -16.95 18.11
CA ARG A 150 10.16 -16.31 16.81
C ARG A 150 11.13 -15.17 16.51
N ILE A 151 11.41 -14.30 17.50
CA ILE A 151 12.35 -13.21 17.34
C ILE A 151 13.76 -13.74 17.10
N VAL A 152 14.19 -14.77 17.86
CA VAL A 152 15.51 -15.38 17.68
C VAL A 152 15.64 -16.00 16.29
N VAL A 153 14.65 -16.79 15.84
CA VAL A 153 14.66 -17.41 14.51
C VAL A 153 14.71 -16.35 13.43
N GLN A 154 13.85 -15.33 13.52
CA GLN A 154 13.79 -14.27 12.53
C GLN A 154 15.10 -13.47 12.47
N SER A 155 15.63 -13.02 13.59
CA SER A 155 16.86 -12.22 13.64
C SER A 155 18.09 -13.01 13.20
N TYR A 156 18.15 -14.30 13.56
CA TYR A 156 19.24 -15.16 13.12
C TYR A 156 19.16 -15.42 11.61
N LEU A 157 17.98 -15.79 11.11
CA LEU A 157 17.76 -16.02 9.68
C LEU A 157 18.08 -14.78 8.85
N GLU A 158 17.66 -13.59 9.32
CA GLU A 158 18.02 -12.31 8.70
C GLU A 158 19.54 -12.10 8.67
N SER A 159 20.22 -12.43 9.75
CA SER A 159 21.68 -12.30 9.85
C SER A 159 22.41 -13.20 8.84
N VAL A 160 22.03 -14.50 8.75
CA VAL A 160 22.71 -15.48 7.89
C VAL A 160 22.32 -15.37 6.42
N SER A 161 21.20 -14.72 6.11
CA SER A 161 20.72 -14.48 4.75
C SER A 161 21.03 -13.08 4.20
N ARG A 162 21.69 -12.23 5.00
CA ARG A 162 21.96 -10.83 4.60
C ARG A 162 22.75 -10.77 3.30
N ALA A 163 22.26 -9.96 2.36
CA ALA A 163 22.99 -9.67 1.15
C ALA A 163 24.27 -8.88 1.46
N PRO A 164 25.39 -9.11 0.74
CA PRO A 164 26.60 -8.30 0.87
C PRO A 164 26.34 -6.81 0.73
N ASP A 165 27.14 -5.96 1.37
CA ASP A 165 26.89 -4.53 1.40
C ASP A 165 27.06 -3.86 0.02
N ASP A 166 27.91 -4.41 -0.81
CA ASP A 166 28.17 -3.99 -2.19
C ASP A 166 27.17 -4.53 -3.21
N TYR A 167 26.26 -5.45 -2.80
CA TYR A 167 25.20 -5.97 -3.68
C TYR A 167 23.93 -5.10 -3.60
N PRO A 168 23.23 -4.90 -4.73
CA PRO A 168 23.63 -5.19 -6.10
C PRO A 168 24.64 -4.16 -6.61
N GLY A 169 25.58 -4.60 -7.45
CA GLY A 169 26.43 -3.71 -8.19
C GLY A 169 25.71 -2.98 -9.33
N ASP A 170 26.39 -2.05 -9.99
CA ASP A 170 25.79 -1.24 -11.05
C ASP A 170 25.38 -2.10 -12.28
N ALA A 171 26.11 -3.16 -12.57
CA ALA A 171 25.78 -4.07 -13.66
C ALA A 171 24.46 -4.82 -13.43
N GLU A 172 24.25 -5.33 -12.21
CA GLU A 172 22.99 -6.00 -11.83
C GLU A 172 21.81 -5.03 -11.83
N LEU A 173 22.03 -3.79 -11.35
CA LEU A 173 21.01 -2.74 -11.37
C LEU A 173 20.61 -2.39 -12.81
N GLN A 174 21.59 -2.22 -13.69
CA GLN A 174 21.34 -1.92 -15.09
C GLN A 174 20.60 -3.08 -15.78
N ALA A 175 21.03 -4.32 -15.55
CA ALA A 175 20.36 -5.50 -16.09
C ALA A 175 18.92 -5.65 -15.57
N ALA A 176 18.66 -5.33 -14.31
CA ALA A 176 17.32 -5.32 -13.75
C ALA A 176 16.44 -4.22 -14.35
N TYR A 177 17.02 -3.02 -14.59
CA TYR A 177 16.34 -1.94 -15.26
C TYR A 177 15.93 -2.29 -16.69
N GLU A 178 16.85 -2.86 -17.47
CA GLU A 178 16.55 -3.28 -18.85
C GLU A 178 15.42 -4.30 -18.91
N ARG A 179 15.38 -5.25 -17.97
CA ARG A 179 14.26 -6.22 -17.85
C ARG A 179 12.94 -5.57 -17.42
N ALA A 180 12.99 -4.52 -16.60
CA ALA A 180 11.82 -3.80 -16.12
C ALA A 180 11.32 -2.73 -17.10
N LYS A 181 12.09 -2.30 -18.10
CA LYS A 181 11.73 -1.25 -19.07
C LYS A 181 10.34 -1.39 -19.68
N PRO A 182 9.88 -2.59 -20.12
CA PRO A 182 8.54 -2.72 -20.69
C PRO A 182 7.43 -2.33 -19.71
N GLN A 183 7.63 -2.56 -18.41
CA GLN A 183 6.66 -2.21 -17.35
C GLN A 183 6.81 -0.75 -16.88
N LEU A 184 7.99 -0.16 -17.10
CA LEU A 184 8.30 1.24 -16.80
C LEU A 184 7.93 2.18 -17.94
N ALA A 185 7.50 1.63 -19.09
CA ALA A 185 7.10 2.39 -20.26
C ALA A 185 5.67 2.91 -20.07
N GLU A 186 5.51 4.21 -20.20
CA GLU A 186 4.21 4.86 -20.33
C GLU A 186 3.90 5.05 -21.84
N PRO A 187 2.78 4.56 -22.34
CA PRO A 187 2.39 4.77 -23.72
C PRO A 187 2.14 6.26 -23.99
N ALA A 188 2.31 6.66 -25.25
CA ALA A 188 1.93 8.00 -25.68
C ALA A 188 0.45 8.28 -25.34
N GLN A 189 0.18 9.47 -24.84
CA GLN A 189 -1.16 9.92 -24.48
C GLN A 189 -1.56 11.09 -25.36
N TYR A 190 -2.75 11.00 -25.91
CA TYR A 190 -3.34 11.94 -26.83
C TYR A 190 -4.51 12.63 -26.16
N ARG A 191 -4.49 13.95 -26.04
CA ARG A 191 -5.67 14.71 -25.61
C ARG A 191 -6.53 14.96 -26.81
N VAL A 192 -7.63 14.21 -26.89
CA VAL A 192 -8.52 14.20 -28.04
C VAL A 192 -9.86 14.82 -27.66
N SER A 193 -10.41 15.64 -28.55
CA SER A 193 -11.81 16.05 -28.51
C SER A 193 -12.53 15.50 -29.73
N GLN A 194 -13.82 15.18 -29.61
CA GLN A 194 -14.62 14.66 -30.73
C GLN A 194 -15.94 15.38 -30.92
N ILE A 195 -16.39 15.42 -32.17
CA ILE A 195 -17.79 15.64 -32.55
C ILE A 195 -18.29 14.34 -33.08
N PHE A 196 -19.32 13.75 -32.49
CA PHE A 196 -19.92 12.50 -32.91
C PHE A 196 -21.31 12.71 -33.55
N LEU A 197 -21.50 12.12 -34.69
CA LEU A 197 -22.78 12.10 -35.42
C LEU A 197 -23.20 10.65 -35.64
N PRO A 198 -24.24 10.18 -34.96
CA PRO A 198 -24.70 8.80 -35.10
C PRO A 198 -25.27 8.54 -36.46
N ALA A 199 -24.95 7.39 -37.02
CA ALA A 199 -25.57 6.87 -38.26
C ALA A 199 -25.43 5.34 -38.28
N ALA A 200 -26.53 4.62 -38.21
CA ALA A 200 -26.51 3.17 -38.29
C ALA A 200 -26.11 2.74 -39.72
N LEU A 201 -25.15 1.86 -39.86
CA LEU A 201 -24.67 1.38 -41.16
C LEU A 201 -25.76 0.71 -42.00
N SER A 202 -26.84 0.21 -41.38
CA SER A 202 -28.00 -0.38 -42.04
C SER A 202 -28.93 0.62 -42.70
N ASP A 203 -28.79 1.93 -42.41
CA ASP A 203 -29.58 3.03 -42.95
C ASP A 203 -28.71 3.89 -43.88
N ALA A 204 -28.78 3.60 -45.19
CA ALA A 204 -27.98 4.28 -46.20
C ALA A 204 -28.26 5.78 -46.29
N ASP A 205 -29.52 6.19 -46.10
CA ASP A 205 -29.93 7.60 -46.18
C ASP A 205 -29.41 8.37 -44.95
N ALA A 206 -29.52 7.78 -43.75
CA ALA A 206 -28.95 8.34 -42.53
C ALA A 206 -27.43 8.46 -42.64
N VAL A 207 -26.75 7.46 -43.18
CA VAL A 207 -25.30 7.49 -43.42
C VAL A 207 -24.91 8.61 -44.38
N ALA A 208 -25.64 8.77 -45.49
CA ALA A 208 -25.37 9.82 -46.46
C ALA A 208 -25.58 11.24 -45.87
N ALA A 209 -26.65 11.42 -45.10
CA ALA A 209 -26.97 12.67 -44.42
C ALA A 209 -25.92 13.01 -43.36
N ALA A 210 -25.56 12.06 -42.49
CA ALA A 210 -24.55 12.25 -41.45
C ALA A 210 -23.17 12.53 -42.05
N ARG A 211 -22.82 11.86 -43.16
CA ARG A 211 -21.55 12.12 -43.88
C ARG A 211 -21.48 13.55 -44.42
N LYS A 212 -22.56 14.05 -45.02
CA LYS A 212 -22.63 15.41 -45.53
C LYS A 212 -22.48 16.42 -44.39
N GLN A 213 -23.18 16.20 -43.27
CA GLN A 213 -23.08 17.03 -42.09
C GLN A 213 -21.65 16.99 -41.48
N ALA A 214 -21.06 15.80 -41.38
CA ALA A 214 -19.69 15.62 -40.86
C ALA A 214 -18.65 16.36 -41.71
N LEU A 215 -18.78 16.33 -43.05
CA LEU A 215 -17.90 17.06 -43.96
C LEU A 215 -18.04 18.57 -43.80
N ASP A 216 -19.25 19.10 -43.64
CA ASP A 216 -19.46 20.53 -43.36
C ASP A 216 -18.84 20.95 -42.02
N LEU A 217 -19.12 20.19 -40.97
CA LEU A 217 -18.57 20.44 -39.64
C LEU A 217 -17.03 20.34 -39.60
N ALA A 218 -16.45 19.36 -40.30
CA ALA A 218 -15.00 19.23 -40.39
C ALA A 218 -14.37 20.47 -41.07
N LYS A 219 -14.95 20.96 -42.17
CA LYS A 219 -14.49 22.20 -42.83
C LYS A 219 -14.57 23.41 -41.89
N ARG A 220 -15.66 23.53 -41.16
CA ARG A 220 -15.82 24.62 -40.17
C ARG A 220 -14.85 24.52 -39.03
N ALA A 221 -14.59 23.29 -38.53
CA ALA A 221 -13.67 23.04 -37.44
C ALA A 221 -12.20 23.21 -37.86
N GLN A 222 -11.87 23.02 -39.13
CA GLN A 222 -10.54 23.24 -39.72
C GLN A 222 -10.27 24.70 -40.06
N ALA A 223 -11.28 25.57 -40.05
CA ALA A 223 -11.12 26.99 -40.37
C ALA A 223 -10.19 27.68 -39.34
N PRO A 224 -9.40 28.68 -39.77
CA PRO A 224 -8.57 29.44 -38.86
C PRO A 224 -9.37 30.01 -37.68
N LYS A 225 -8.90 29.85 -36.45
CA LYS A 225 -9.55 30.32 -35.19
C LYS A 225 -10.93 29.69 -34.91
N ALA A 226 -11.26 28.54 -35.52
CA ALA A 226 -12.50 27.82 -35.23
C ALA A 226 -12.55 27.39 -33.76
N ASP A 227 -13.69 27.63 -33.12
CA ASP A 227 -13.97 27.11 -31.79
C ASP A 227 -14.55 25.70 -31.90
N PHE A 228 -13.68 24.68 -31.82
CA PHE A 228 -14.06 23.28 -31.87
C PHE A 228 -15.01 22.92 -30.72
N ALA A 229 -14.79 23.47 -29.53
CA ALA A 229 -15.60 23.16 -28.36
C ALA A 229 -17.04 23.66 -28.54
N ALA A 230 -17.23 24.89 -29.04
CA ALA A 230 -18.57 25.39 -29.38
C ALA A 230 -19.25 24.57 -30.47
N LEU A 231 -18.49 24.14 -31.48
CA LEU A 231 -19.04 23.24 -32.53
C LEU A 231 -19.44 21.89 -31.95
N ALA A 232 -18.68 21.32 -31.06
CA ALA A 232 -18.98 20.06 -30.37
C ALA A 232 -20.25 20.19 -29.51
N GLN A 233 -20.32 21.25 -28.68
CA GLN A 233 -21.50 21.51 -27.85
C GLN A 233 -22.79 21.64 -28.65
N ALA A 234 -22.71 22.31 -29.80
CA ALA A 234 -23.89 22.56 -30.64
C ALA A 234 -24.32 21.32 -31.47
N ASN A 235 -23.37 20.50 -31.91
CA ASN A 235 -23.64 19.51 -32.95
C ASN A 235 -23.36 18.04 -32.55
N SER A 236 -22.51 17.81 -31.53
CA SER A 236 -22.16 16.44 -31.10
C SER A 236 -23.37 15.77 -30.45
N ARG A 237 -23.54 14.48 -30.75
CA ARG A 237 -24.54 13.59 -30.12
C ARG A 237 -23.91 12.67 -29.07
N ASP A 238 -22.63 12.87 -28.75
CA ASP A 238 -22.01 12.20 -27.62
C ASP A 238 -22.37 12.95 -26.34
N GLU A 239 -23.30 12.39 -25.57
CA GLU A 239 -23.81 12.99 -24.32
C GLU A 239 -22.71 13.08 -23.25
N THR A 240 -21.72 12.21 -23.30
CA THR A 240 -20.65 12.13 -22.29
C THR A 240 -19.70 13.31 -22.39
N THR A 241 -19.34 13.72 -23.61
CA THR A 241 -18.29 14.74 -23.82
C THR A 241 -18.83 16.05 -24.39
N ARG A 242 -20.05 16.07 -24.95
CA ARG A 242 -20.64 17.24 -25.58
C ARG A 242 -20.59 18.49 -24.69
N ALA A 243 -21.00 18.38 -23.41
CA ALA A 243 -21.04 19.52 -22.49
C ALA A 243 -19.64 20.09 -22.19
N GLN A 244 -18.60 19.24 -22.31
CA GLN A 244 -17.20 19.63 -22.16
C GLN A 244 -16.54 20.00 -23.49
N GLY A 245 -17.31 20.32 -24.53
CA GLY A 245 -16.75 20.67 -25.85
C GLY A 245 -16.17 19.47 -26.61
N GLY A 246 -16.64 18.28 -26.32
CA GLY A 246 -16.18 17.03 -26.91
C GLY A 246 -14.86 16.50 -26.32
N ASP A 247 -14.29 17.09 -25.26
CA ASP A 247 -13.00 16.68 -24.68
C ASP A 247 -13.11 15.29 -24.01
N ILE A 248 -12.40 14.31 -24.57
CA ILE A 248 -12.25 12.95 -24.01
C ILE A 248 -11.15 12.88 -22.95
N GLY A 249 -10.29 13.90 -22.90
CA GLY A 249 -9.11 13.93 -22.05
C GLY A 249 -7.89 13.23 -22.67
N TYR A 250 -6.91 12.89 -21.82
CA TYR A 250 -5.71 12.17 -22.24
C TYR A 250 -5.97 10.67 -22.26
N VAL A 251 -5.89 10.09 -23.45
CA VAL A 251 -6.09 8.65 -23.67
C VAL A 251 -4.96 8.05 -24.50
N PRO A 252 -4.52 6.83 -24.22
CA PRO A 252 -3.64 6.09 -25.14
C PRO A 252 -4.44 5.67 -26.38
N LEU A 253 -3.77 5.43 -27.51
CA LEU A 253 -4.43 4.98 -28.76
C LEU A 253 -5.28 3.73 -28.55
N THR A 254 -4.90 2.85 -27.63
CA THR A 254 -5.62 1.61 -27.34
C THR A 254 -7.05 1.83 -26.82
N GLN A 255 -7.33 2.99 -26.23
CA GLN A 255 -8.68 3.34 -25.75
C GLN A 255 -9.56 3.99 -26.83
N LEU A 256 -8.98 4.40 -27.94
CA LEU A 256 -9.75 4.88 -29.10
C LEU A 256 -10.27 3.70 -29.91
N THR A 257 -11.37 3.93 -30.65
CA THR A 257 -11.88 2.91 -31.58
C THR A 257 -10.85 2.60 -32.67
N PRO A 258 -10.86 1.38 -33.22
CA PRO A 258 -9.87 0.98 -34.24
C PRO A 258 -9.74 1.96 -35.41
N GLU A 259 -10.85 2.56 -35.83
CA GLU A 259 -10.92 3.48 -36.97
C GLU A 259 -10.28 4.84 -36.66
N MET A 260 -10.33 5.27 -35.39
CA MET A 260 -9.75 6.55 -34.97
C MET A 260 -8.23 6.48 -34.74
N ARG A 261 -7.70 5.30 -34.37
CA ARG A 261 -6.29 5.12 -33.99
C ARG A 261 -5.31 5.59 -35.08
N PRO A 262 -5.41 5.12 -36.32
CA PRO A 262 -4.49 5.53 -37.37
C PRO A 262 -4.59 7.01 -37.70
N VAL A 263 -5.77 7.60 -37.56
CA VAL A 263 -5.99 9.03 -37.80
C VAL A 263 -5.30 9.86 -36.72
N VAL A 264 -5.60 9.59 -35.45
CA VAL A 264 -5.00 10.33 -34.31
C VAL A 264 -3.48 10.16 -34.28
N GLN A 265 -2.95 8.99 -34.65
CA GLN A 265 -1.52 8.72 -34.68
C GLN A 265 -0.77 9.62 -35.68
N GLN A 266 -1.42 10.03 -36.77
CA GLN A 266 -0.81 10.88 -37.81
C GLN A 266 -1.02 12.38 -37.54
N MET A 267 -1.91 12.76 -36.61
CA MET A 267 -2.23 14.15 -36.30
C MET A 267 -1.12 14.81 -35.47
N LYS A 268 -0.95 16.10 -35.70
CA LYS A 268 -0.15 17.00 -34.85
C LYS A 268 -1.04 17.74 -33.86
N ALA A 269 -0.48 18.21 -32.77
CA ALA A 269 -1.21 19.04 -31.81
C ALA A 269 -1.79 20.28 -32.52
N GLY A 270 -3.07 20.49 -32.37
CA GLY A 270 -3.86 21.54 -33.04
C GLY A 270 -4.65 21.06 -34.25
N ASP A 271 -4.30 19.91 -34.86
CA ASP A 271 -4.97 19.39 -36.05
C ASP A 271 -6.40 18.95 -35.77
N VAL A 272 -7.24 19.10 -36.81
CA VAL A 272 -8.61 18.57 -36.88
C VAL A 272 -8.70 17.62 -38.04
N SER A 273 -9.22 16.41 -37.80
CA SER A 273 -9.33 15.34 -38.81
C SER A 273 -10.42 15.62 -39.87
N ALA A 274 -10.30 14.95 -40.98
CA ALA A 274 -11.50 14.64 -41.79
C ALA A 274 -12.45 13.74 -41.00
N PRO A 275 -13.74 13.62 -41.45
CA PRO A 275 -14.69 12.69 -40.83
C PRO A 275 -14.18 11.26 -40.86
N VAL A 276 -14.12 10.61 -39.68
CA VAL A 276 -13.78 9.20 -39.52
C VAL A 276 -15.07 8.40 -39.34
N GLN A 277 -15.30 7.43 -40.20
CA GLN A 277 -16.48 6.56 -40.10
C GLN A 277 -16.17 5.38 -39.19
N SER A 278 -17.10 5.10 -38.27
CA SER A 278 -17.12 3.91 -37.42
C SER A 278 -18.44 3.17 -37.61
N ALA A 279 -18.59 2.03 -36.96
CA ALA A 279 -19.85 1.29 -36.94
C ALA A 279 -21.01 2.09 -36.33
N ALA A 280 -20.75 3.05 -35.47
CA ALA A 280 -21.74 3.88 -34.77
C ALA A 280 -22.11 5.17 -35.53
N GLY A 281 -21.27 5.62 -36.48
CA GLY A 281 -21.48 6.87 -37.21
C GLY A 281 -20.16 7.55 -37.57
N PHE A 282 -20.18 8.88 -37.62
CA PHE A 282 -19.04 9.71 -38.02
C PHE A 282 -18.48 10.48 -36.84
N HIS A 283 -17.14 10.54 -36.76
CA HIS A 283 -16.38 11.25 -35.79
C HIS A 283 -15.47 12.30 -36.43
N ILE A 284 -15.48 13.51 -35.91
CA ILE A 284 -14.52 14.54 -36.27
C ILE A 284 -13.65 14.73 -35.04
N LEU A 285 -12.34 14.54 -35.18
CA LEU A 285 -11.39 14.49 -34.07
C LEU A 285 -10.52 15.76 -34.08
N LYS A 286 -10.23 16.29 -32.91
CA LYS A 286 -9.21 17.33 -32.69
C LYS A 286 -8.18 16.80 -31.74
N LEU A 287 -6.90 16.82 -32.13
CA LEU A 287 -5.79 16.54 -31.21
C LEU A 287 -5.36 17.86 -30.55
N ALA A 288 -5.64 18.01 -29.27
CA ALA A 288 -5.27 19.20 -28.53
C ALA A 288 -3.79 19.14 -28.07
N GLU A 289 -3.33 17.99 -27.60
CA GLU A 289 -1.99 17.79 -27.09
C GLU A 289 -1.54 16.33 -27.26
N LEU A 290 -0.25 16.14 -27.49
CA LEU A 290 0.39 14.82 -27.51
C LEU A 290 1.45 14.78 -26.41
N ARG A 291 1.35 13.81 -25.51
CA ARG A 291 2.40 13.41 -24.58
C ARG A 291 3.10 12.20 -25.18
N PRO A 292 4.38 12.30 -25.55
CA PRO A 292 5.08 11.17 -26.13
C PRO A 292 5.21 10.03 -25.13
N ALA A 293 5.38 8.82 -25.65
CA ALA A 293 5.72 7.67 -24.83
C ALA A 293 7.03 7.96 -24.08
N SER A 294 7.07 7.55 -22.83
CA SER A 294 8.26 7.72 -21.98
C SER A 294 8.55 6.45 -21.20
N VAL A 295 9.80 6.29 -20.81
CA VAL A 295 10.24 5.25 -19.87
C VAL A 295 10.77 5.95 -18.65
N THR A 296 10.34 5.51 -17.46
CA THR A 296 10.87 6.09 -16.23
C THR A 296 12.40 5.96 -16.20
N PRO A 297 13.15 7.06 -16.01
CA PRO A 297 14.61 7.03 -16.03
C PRO A 297 15.21 6.13 -14.95
N PHE A 298 16.35 5.51 -15.25
CA PHE A 298 17.07 4.61 -14.35
C PHE A 298 17.32 5.21 -12.97
N ASP A 299 17.78 6.47 -12.90
CA ASP A 299 18.11 7.13 -11.63
C ASP A 299 16.90 7.28 -10.70
N GLN A 300 15.70 7.42 -11.26
CA GLN A 300 14.47 7.52 -10.46
C GLN A 300 14.07 6.18 -9.84
N VAL A 301 14.32 5.07 -10.53
CA VAL A 301 13.95 3.72 -10.08
C VAL A 301 15.09 2.98 -9.39
N ARG A 302 16.33 3.46 -9.51
CA ARG A 302 17.54 2.85 -8.96
C ARG A 302 17.44 2.49 -7.48
N PRO A 303 16.93 3.37 -6.58
CA PRO A 303 16.78 3.01 -5.16
C PRO A 303 15.79 1.87 -4.95
N ALA A 304 14.67 1.86 -5.68
CA ALA A 304 13.66 0.82 -5.59
C ALA A 304 14.17 -0.53 -6.15
N LEU A 305 14.87 -0.50 -7.29
CA LEU A 305 15.51 -1.68 -7.86
C LEU A 305 16.54 -2.28 -6.91
N ARG A 306 17.37 -1.44 -6.27
CA ARG A 306 18.36 -1.89 -5.30
C ARG A 306 17.68 -2.59 -4.11
N ALA A 307 16.63 -1.99 -3.55
CA ALA A 307 15.89 -2.59 -2.45
C ALA A 307 15.26 -3.93 -2.86
N ALA A 308 14.60 -3.99 -4.04
CA ALA A 308 13.97 -5.20 -4.55
C ALA A 308 14.98 -6.35 -4.76
N LEU A 309 16.14 -6.06 -5.37
CA LEU A 309 17.18 -7.07 -5.58
C LEU A 309 17.78 -7.56 -4.27
N ARG A 310 18.00 -6.67 -3.29
CA ARG A 310 18.50 -7.08 -1.97
C ARG A 310 17.50 -7.99 -1.26
N ASN A 311 16.23 -7.64 -1.25
CA ASN A 311 15.17 -8.45 -0.67
C ASN A 311 15.07 -9.82 -1.34
N GLN A 312 15.06 -9.85 -2.67
CA GLN A 312 15.04 -11.10 -3.44
C GLN A 312 16.22 -12.00 -3.11
N ARG A 313 17.43 -11.44 -3.06
CA ARG A 313 18.63 -12.21 -2.69
C ARG A 313 18.54 -12.75 -1.28
N GLN A 314 18.07 -11.91 -0.34
CA GLN A 314 17.90 -12.30 1.06
C GLN A 314 16.88 -13.45 1.19
N GLU A 315 15.74 -13.36 0.51
CA GLU A 315 14.73 -14.43 0.50
C GLU A 315 15.29 -15.75 -0.05
N LEU A 316 16.03 -15.67 -1.16
CA LEU A 316 16.66 -16.85 -1.76
C LEU A 316 17.71 -17.46 -0.84
N ALA A 317 18.56 -16.62 -0.20
CA ALA A 317 19.57 -17.09 0.75
C ALA A 317 18.93 -17.71 2.01
N ALA A 318 17.87 -17.09 2.53
CA ALA A 318 17.13 -17.62 3.67
C ALA A 318 16.51 -19.01 3.36
N ARG A 319 15.89 -19.14 2.17
CA ARG A 319 15.34 -20.42 1.72
C ARG A 319 16.41 -21.47 1.57
N ALA A 320 17.51 -21.16 0.90
CA ALA A 320 18.63 -22.09 0.72
C ALA A 320 19.24 -22.50 2.06
N TYR A 321 19.35 -21.58 3.02
CA TYR A 321 19.83 -21.89 4.37
C TYR A 321 18.91 -22.88 5.10
N MET A 322 17.59 -22.65 5.06
CA MET A 322 16.60 -23.53 5.67
C MET A 322 16.60 -24.93 5.01
N GLU A 323 16.67 -24.99 3.68
CA GLU A 323 16.81 -26.24 2.94
C GLU A 323 18.10 -26.98 3.31
N GLY A 324 19.21 -26.25 3.45
CA GLY A 324 20.48 -26.81 3.90
C GLY A 324 20.40 -27.43 5.30
N LEU A 325 19.70 -26.78 6.24
CA LEU A 325 19.48 -27.35 7.59
C LEU A 325 18.67 -28.64 7.55
N LEU A 326 17.62 -28.72 6.74
CA LEU A 326 16.79 -29.89 6.58
C LEU A 326 17.56 -31.06 5.91
N ASN A 327 18.44 -30.76 4.97
CA ASN A 327 19.24 -31.77 4.26
C ASN A 327 20.47 -32.24 5.06
N ALA A 328 20.96 -31.41 6.02
CA ALA A 328 22.08 -31.78 6.89
C ALA A 328 21.69 -32.78 8.00
N GLY A 329 20.40 -32.93 8.27
CA GLY A 329 19.85 -33.82 9.27
C GLY A 329 18.93 -34.88 8.69
N THR A 330 18.78 -36.00 9.39
CA THR A 330 17.75 -37.00 9.06
C THR A 330 16.43 -36.56 9.69
N VAL A 331 15.50 -36.03 8.88
CA VAL A 331 14.15 -35.72 9.35
C VAL A 331 13.39 -37.05 9.54
N SER A 332 13.04 -37.37 10.78
CA SER A 332 12.20 -38.53 11.13
C SER A 332 10.91 -38.02 11.76
N ILE A 333 9.77 -38.41 11.20
CA ILE A 333 8.44 -38.07 11.71
C ILE A 333 7.76 -39.37 12.13
N ASP A 334 7.47 -39.52 13.43
CA ASP A 334 6.66 -40.60 13.95
C ASP A 334 5.17 -40.34 13.67
N GLY A 335 4.66 -40.93 12.59
CA GLY A 335 3.28 -40.77 12.16
C GLY A 335 2.25 -41.30 13.17
N ALA A 336 2.61 -42.36 13.95
CA ALA A 336 1.71 -42.91 14.97
C ALA A 336 1.58 -41.95 16.16
N ALA A 337 2.70 -41.41 16.65
CA ALA A 337 2.70 -40.41 17.71
C ALA A 337 1.99 -39.13 17.28
N LEU A 338 2.16 -38.71 16.03
CA LEU A 338 1.48 -37.54 15.45
C LEU A 338 -0.05 -37.73 15.46
N ASN A 339 -0.55 -38.84 14.93
CA ASN A 339 -1.98 -39.16 14.90
C ASN A 339 -2.58 -39.23 16.32
N ALA A 340 -1.90 -39.91 17.26
CA ALA A 340 -2.35 -39.96 18.65
C ALA A 340 -2.38 -38.59 19.34
N ALA A 341 -1.51 -37.64 18.95
CA ALA A 341 -1.55 -36.28 19.46
C ALA A 341 -2.75 -35.47 18.91
N PHE A 342 -3.09 -35.64 17.64
CA PHE A 342 -4.27 -35.03 17.04
C PHE A 342 -5.57 -35.57 17.65
N GLU A 343 -5.71 -36.89 17.82
CA GLU A 343 -6.90 -37.50 18.43
C GLU A 343 -7.12 -37.01 19.85
N ARG A 344 -6.06 -36.89 20.66
CA ARG A 344 -6.15 -36.31 22.02
C ARG A 344 -6.61 -34.88 22.01
N ASN A 345 -6.13 -34.06 21.08
CA ASN A 345 -6.50 -32.65 20.98
C ASN A 345 -7.99 -32.50 20.61
N VAL A 346 -8.47 -33.29 19.63
CA VAL A 346 -9.88 -33.29 19.23
C VAL A 346 -10.79 -33.73 20.38
N ALA A 347 -10.41 -34.80 21.12
CA ALA A 347 -11.16 -35.26 22.27
C ALA A 347 -11.23 -34.20 23.40
N THR A 348 -10.14 -33.47 23.63
CA THR A 348 -10.08 -32.40 24.63
C THR A 348 -10.96 -31.20 24.24
N GLN A 349 -11.01 -30.87 22.97
CA GLN A 349 -11.89 -29.78 22.46
C GLN A 349 -13.37 -30.18 22.50
N ALA A 350 -13.69 -31.44 22.22
CA ALA A 350 -15.07 -31.96 22.30
C ALA A 350 -15.60 -32.09 23.74
N SER A 351 -14.72 -32.23 24.73
CA SER A 351 -15.06 -32.31 26.15
C SER A 351 -15.03 -30.95 26.89
N ALA A 352 -14.61 -29.87 26.23
CA ALA A 352 -14.70 -28.52 26.80
C ALA A 352 -16.18 -28.13 26.98
N PRO A 353 -16.63 -27.74 28.21
CA PRO A 353 -18.02 -27.35 28.44
C PRO A 353 -18.34 -26.16 27.54
N SER A 354 -19.36 -26.32 26.69
CA SER A 354 -19.97 -25.22 25.93
C SER A 354 -20.35 -24.14 26.94
N VAL A 355 -19.65 -23.01 26.90
CA VAL A 355 -20.07 -21.83 27.67
C VAL A 355 -21.37 -21.39 27.04
N ALA A 356 -22.48 -21.83 27.67
CA ALA A 356 -23.83 -21.44 27.30
C ALA A 356 -23.90 -19.91 27.32
N ARG A 357 -24.11 -19.35 26.15
CA ARG A 357 -24.42 -17.94 25.97
C ARG A 357 -25.75 -17.67 26.72
N ALA A 358 -25.66 -17.07 27.86
CA ALA A 358 -26.87 -16.63 28.61
C ALA A 358 -27.64 -15.60 27.79
N PRO A 359 -28.97 -15.60 27.87
CA PRO A 359 -29.88 -14.77 27.07
C PRO A 359 -29.73 -13.26 27.28
#